data_b7c4d5f1355c7e32db99897a8c7a3c73
#
_entry.id   b7c4d5f1355c7e32db99897a8c7a3c73
#
_cell.length_a   1.000
_cell.length_b   1.000
_cell.length_c   1.000
_cell.angle_alpha   90.00
_cell.angle_beta   90.00
_cell.angle_gamma   90.00
#
_symmetry.space_group_name_H-M   'P 1'
#
loop_
_entity.id
_entity.type
_entity.pdbx_description
1 polymer ?
#
loop_
_entity_poly.entity_id
_entity_poly.type
_entity_poly.pdbx_seq_one_letter_code
_entity_poly.pdbx_strand_id
1 'polypeptide(L)'
;MKMNKGALIMALLMAAHVCHAAVLPSGSRFDPRNQIVSYNPNNTTIINSAVGYTTTLVFDEDETVISARTGFPQGWAVNKEDNLVYLEVRPVKQTVQKNNTDENGNTSSESVSVALDR
;
A
#
# COMPACT_ATOMS: atom_id res chain seq x y z
N MET A 1 -45.33 1.24 -30.65
CA MET A 1 -43.93 1.51 -30.99
C MET A 1 -43.11 0.27 -30.72
N LYS A 2 -42.58 -0.35 -31.75
CA LYS A 2 -41.76 -1.57 -31.54
C LYS A 2 -40.36 -1.18 -31.10
N MET A 3 -39.96 -1.63 -29.92
CA MET A 3 -38.61 -1.44 -29.41
C MET A 3 -37.63 -2.27 -30.26
N ASN A 4 -36.60 -1.64 -30.76
CA ASN A 4 -35.60 -2.30 -31.60
C ASN A 4 -34.80 -3.31 -30.75
N LYS A 5 -34.85 -4.57 -31.16
CA LYS A 5 -34.14 -5.66 -30.43
C LYS A 5 -32.63 -5.44 -30.34
N GLY A 6 -32.03 -4.74 -31.30
CA GLY A 6 -30.60 -4.38 -31.26
C GLY A 6 -30.27 -3.34 -30.18
N ALA A 7 -31.17 -2.37 -29.91
CA ALA A 7 -30.96 -1.41 -28.84
C ALA A 7 -31.05 -2.04 -27.44
N LEU A 8 -31.92 -3.03 -27.25
CA LEU A 8 -32.04 -3.77 -25.99
C LEU A 8 -30.79 -4.60 -25.70
N ILE A 9 -30.22 -5.29 -26.69
CA ILE A 9 -28.99 -6.08 -26.58
C ILE A 9 -27.81 -5.16 -26.26
N MET A 10 -27.73 -3.98 -26.85
CA MET A 10 -26.67 -3.02 -26.63
C MET A 10 -26.71 -2.42 -25.21
N ALA A 11 -27.92 -2.16 -24.68
CA ALA A 11 -28.11 -1.72 -23.30
C ALA A 11 -27.69 -2.80 -22.27
N LEU A 12 -27.95 -4.07 -22.55
CA LEU A 12 -27.53 -5.20 -21.72
C LEU A 12 -26.02 -5.39 -21.73
N LEU A 13 -25.35 -5.17 -22.86
CA LEU A 13 -23.87 -5.23 -22.96
C LEU A 13 -23.18 -4.10 -22.19
N MET A 14 -23.77 -2.89 -22.17
CA MET A 14 -23.23 -1.78 -21.38
C MET A 14 -23.37 -1.99 -19.86
N ALA A 15 -24.40 -2.70 -19.41
CA ALA A 15 -24.61 -3.01 -18.00
C ALA A 15 -23.62 -4.07 -17.46
N ALA A 16 -22.95 -4.80 -18.35
CA ALA A 16 -22.01 -5.86 -17.97
C ALA A 16 -20.57 -5.39 -17.71
N HIS A 17 -20.32 -4.08 -17.71
CA HIS A 17 -19.00 -3.56 -17.36
C HIS A 17 -18.78 -3.67 -15.86
N VAL A 18 -18.05 -4.74 -15.45
CA VAL A 18 -17.63 -4.91 -14.08
C VAL A 18 -16.46 -3.95 -13.81
N CYS A 19 -16.71 -2.90 -13.05
CA CYS A 19 -15.63 -2.06 -12.54
C CYS A 19 -14.83 -2.83 -11.50
N HIS A 20 -13.58 -3.15 -11.82
CA HIS A 20 -12.63 -3.65 -10.84
C HIS A 20 -12.13 -2.49 -10.00
N ALA A 21 -12.80 -2.21 -8.89
CA ALA A 21 -12.37 -1.21 -7.92
C ALA A 21 -11.51 -1.86 -6.84
N ALA A 22 -10.53 -1.08 -6.31
CA ALA A 22 -9.78 -1.51 -5.14
C ALA A 22 -10.73 -1.69 -3.94
N VAL A 23 -10.47 -2.72 -3.14
CA VAL A 23 -11.29 -3.04 -1.97
C VAL A 23 -10.77 -2.29 -0.75
N LEU A 24 -11.67 -1.52 -0.12
CA LEU A 24 -11.42 -0.89 1.17
C LEU A 24 -11.84 -1.82 2.29
N PRO A 25 -10.97 -2.04 3.29
CA PRO A 25 -11.35 -2.81 4.48
C PRO A 25 -12.52 -2.19 5.23
N SER A 26 -13.36 -3.04 5.80
CA SER A 26 -14.49 -2.61 6.64
C SER A 26 -14.07 -2.62 8.11
N GLY A 27 -14.44 -1.59 8.86
CA GLY A 27 -14.18 -1.51 10.29
C GLY A 27 -14.88 -2.62 11.07
N SER A 28 -14.21 -3.14 12.10
CA SER A 28 -14.83 -4.06 13.06
C SER A 28 -15.89 -3.34 13.90
N ARG A 29 -16.95 -4.07 14.25
CA ARG A 29 -18.01 -3.56 15.10
C ARG A 29 -17.52 -3.14 16.49
N PHE A 30 -16.50 -3.81 17.01
CA PHE A 30 -16.00 -3.59 18.37
C PHE A 30 -14.78 -2.67 18.43
N ASP A 31 -13.95 -2.67 17.41
CA ASP A 31 -12.75 -1.83 17.34
C ASP A 31 -12.54 -1.35 15.89
N PRO A 32 -12.69 -0.04 15.60
CA PRO A 32 -12.51 0.49 14.26
C PRO A 32 -11.08 0.34 13.72
N ARG A 33 -10.09 0.07 14.57
CA ARG A 33 -8.71 -0.22 14.15
C ARG A 33 -8.58 -1.63 13.60
N ASN A 34 -9.46 -2.55 14.02
CA ASN A 34 -9.56 -3.89 13.45
C ASN A 34 -10.48 -3.84 12.23
N GLN A 35 -9.95 -4.20 11.08
CA GLN A 35 -10.69 -4.16 9.83
C GLN A 35 -10.75 -5.55 9.21
N ILE A 36 -11.88 -5.86 8.62
CA ILE A 36 -12.12 -7.17 7.99
C ILE A 36 -12.23 -6.97 6.48
N VAL A 37 -11.51 -7.80 5.73
CA VAL A 37 -11.52 -7.80 4.27
C VAL A 37 -11.81 -9.20 3.77
N SER A 38 -12.78 -9.31 2.86
CA SER A 38 -13.00 -10.55 2.14
C SER A 38 -12.00 -10.68 1.01
N TYR A 39 -11.26 -11.80 0.99
CA TYR A 39 -10.30 -12.06 -0.06
C TYR A 39 -10.99 -12.28 -1.41
N ASN A 40 -10.50 -11.57 -2.41
CA ASN A 40 -10.88 -11.77 -3.80
C ASN A 40 -9.62 -11.63 -4.67
N PRO A 41 -9.20 -12.67 -5.39
CA PRO A 41 -7.97 -12.64 -6.20
C PRO A 41 -8.00 -11.62 -7.32
N ASN A 42 -9.18 -11.17 -7.73
CA ASN A 42 -9.36 -10.18 -8.80
C ASN A 42 -9.34 -8.73 -8.32
N ASN A 43 -9.28 -8.51 -7.01
CA ASN A 43 -9.30 -7.16 -6.41
C ASN A 43 -8.00 -6.86 -5.68
N THR A 44 -7.59 -5.60 -5.75
CA THR A 44 -6.52 -5.08 -4.92
C THR A 44 -7.10 -4.55 -3.61
N THR A 45 -6.53 -4.96 -2.49
CA THR A 45 -6.92 -4.45 -1.17
C THR A 45 -6.07 -3.25 -0.80
N ILE A 46 -6.72 -2.15 -0.40
CA ILE A 46 -6.03 -0.95 0.07
C ILE A 46 -5.78 -1.09 1.56
N ILE A 47 -4.51 -0.93 1.96
CA ILE A 47 -4.08 -0.95 3.36
C ILE A 47 -3.47 0.41 3.68
N ASN A 48 -4.06 1.11 4.64
CA ASN A 48 -3.56 2.38 5.11
C ASN A 48 -2.65 2.17 6.32
N SER A 49 -1.46 2.71 6.26
CA SER A 49 -0.47 2.61 7.33
C SER A 49 0.16 3.98 7.58
N ALA A 50 0.67 4.18 8.78
CA ALA A 50 1.32 5.42 9.18
C ALA A 50 2.68 5.15 9.85
N VAL A 51 3.59 6.11 9.72
CA VAL A 51 4.90 6.06 10.41
C VAL A 51 4.69 5.97 11.93
N GLY A 52 5.42 5.06 12.57
CA GLY A 52 5.33 4.83 14.01
C GLY A 52 4.27 3.80 14.42
N TYR A 53 3.53 3.25 13.47
CA TYR A 53 2.53 2.22 13.72
C TYR A 53 2.83 0.96 12.92
N THR A 54 2.60 -0.19 13.52
CA THR A 54 2.66 -1.48 12.85
C THR A 54 1.26 -1.91 12.43
N THR A 55 1.11 -2.21 11.15
CA THR A 55 -0.11 -2.81 10.62
C THR A 55 0.08 -4.31 10.50
N THR A 56 -0.79 -5.08 11.12
CA THR A 56 -0.74 -6.54 11.08
C THR A 56 -1.85 -7.08 10.19
N LEU A 57 -1.48 -7.87 9.20
CA LEU A 57 -2.40 -8.64 8.37
C LEU A 57 -2.53 -10.03 8.98
N VAL A 58 -3.75 -10.44 9.29
CA VAL A 58 -4.04 -11.75 9.88
C VAL A 58 -4.80 -12.59 8.86
N PHE A 59 -4.19 -13.68 8.44
CA PHE A 59 -4.82 -14.68 7.59
C PHE A 59 -5.43 -15.80 8.44
N ASP A 60 -6.17 -16.70 7.81
CA ASP A 60 -6.79 -17.81 8.53
C ASP A 60 -5.75 -18.68 9.24
N GLU A 61 -6.14 -19.29 10.36
CA GLU A 61 -5.23 -20.09 11.21
C GLU A 61 -4.64 -21.31 10.47
N ASP A 62 -5.34 -21.83 9.45
CA ASP A 62 -4.89 -22.92 8.62
C ASP A 62 -4.03 -22.49 7.43
N GLU A 63 -3.82 -21.19 7.26
CA GLU A 63 -2.98 -20.61 6.22
C GLU A 63 -1.59 -20.28 6.75
N THR A 64 -0.60 -20.45 5.91
CA THR A 64 0.78 -20.04 6.20
C THR A 64 1.25 -19.10 5.10
N VAL A 65 1.77 -17.94 5.49
CA VAL A 65 2.33 -16.97 4.54
C VAL A 65 3.71 -17.46 4.08
N ILE A 66 3.82 -17.80 2.81
CA ILE A 66 5.07 -18.28 2.23
C ILE A 66 6.01 -17.12 1.91
N SER A 67 5.46 -16.04 1.37
CA SER A 67 6.23 -14.89 0.92
C SER A 67 5.46 -13.60 1.11
N ALA A 68 6.16 -12.56 1.55
CA ALA A 68 5.64 -11.19 1.63
C ALA A 68 6.74 -10.24 1.18
N ARG A 69 6.44 -9.38 0.21
CA ARG A 69 7.44 -8.49 -0.40
C ARG A 69 6.87 -7.10 -0.59
N THR A 70 7.75 -6.12 -0.62
CA THR A 70 7.43 -4.74 -0.97
C THR A 70 8.24 -4.32 -2.20
N GLY A 71 7.65 -3.47 -3.05
CA GLY A 71 8.36 -2.83 -4.15
C GLY A 71 9.24 -1.66 -3.71
N PHE A 72 9.14 -1.23 -2.45
CA PHE A 72 9.90 -0.09 -1.92
C PHE A 72 10.45 -0.41 -0.52
N PRO A 73 11.54 -1.21 -0.44
CA PRO A 73 12.08 -1.65 0.86
C PRO A 73 12.67 -0.53 1.72
N GLN A 74 13.03 0.62 1.14
CA GLN A 74 13.49 1.77 1.91
C GLN A 74 12.36 2.43 2.73
N GLY A 75 11.13 2.35 2.23
CA GLY A 75 9.95 2.95 2.87
C GLY A 75 9.09 1.99 3.66
N TRP A 76 9.25 0.68 3.45
CA TRP A 76 8.42 -0.35 4.05
C TRP A 76 9.25 -1.49 4.62
N ALA A 77 9.01 -1.82 5.88
CA ALA A 77 9.46 -3.07 6.47
C ALA A 77 8.31 -4.08 6.41
N VAL A 78 8.56 -5.22 5.79
CA VAL A 78 7.58 -6.31 5.67
C VAL A 78 8.18 -7.56 6.29
N ASN A 79 7.53 -8.09 7.31
CA ASN A 79 7.91 -9.31 7.99
C ASN A 79 6.74 -10.28 8.04
N LYS A 80 7.01 -11.55 7.95
CA LYS A 80 6.00 -12.60 8.04
C LYS A 80 6.28 -13.55 9.18
N GLU A 81 5.23 -14.05 9.81
CA GLU A 81 5.32 -15.08 10.85
C GLU A 81 4.04 -15.92 10.78
N ASP A 82 4.16 -17.20 10.44
CA ASP A 82 3.04 -18.13 10.29
C ASP A 82 1.91 -17.59 9.39
N ASN A 83 0.77 -17.24 9.97
CA ASN A 83 -0.37 -16.65 9.26
C ASN A 83 -0.42 -15.12 9.36
N LEU A 84 0.63 -14.49 9.84
CA LEU A 84 0.71 -13.04 10.06
C LEU A 84 1.68 -12.36 9.10
N VAL A 85 1.35 -11.14 8.71
CA VAL A 85 2.28 -10.23 8.02
C VAL A 85 2.29 -8.90 8.75
N TYR A 86 3.48 -8.45 9.13
CA TYR A 86 3.68 -7.16 9.78
C TYR A 86 4.19 -6.14 8.79
N LEU A 87 3.51 -5.01 8.70
CA LEU A 87 3.87 -3.89 7.84
C LEU A 87 4.22 -2.68 8.70
N GLU A 88 5.40 -2.14 8.47
CA GLU A 88 5.85 -0.90 9.11
C GLU A 88 6.28 0.11 8.06
N VAL A 89 5.82 1.35 8.21
CA VAL A 89 6.25 2.46 7.36
C VAL A 89 7.52 3.05 7.95
N ARG A 90 8.58 3.07 7.16
CA ARG A 90 9.85 3.69 7.52
C ARG A 90 9.93 5.11 6.99
N PRO A 91 10.39 6.07 7.78
CA PRO A 91 10.69 7.39 7.25
C PRO A 91 11.84 7.28 6.24
N VAL A 92 11.62 7.82 5.03
CA VAL A 92 12.65 7.85 4.00
C VAL A 92 13.46 9.12 4.16
N LYS A 93 14.78 8.96 4.27
CA LYS A 93 15.72 10.06 4.39
C LYS A 93 16.60 10.12 3.16
N GLN A 94 16.72 11.29 2.59
CA GLN A 94 17.66 11.56 1.50
C GLN A 94 18.93 12.18 2.08
N THR A 95 20.08 11.64 1.72
CA THR A 95 21.37 12.22 2.07
C THR A 95 21.77 13.22 0.99
N VAL A 96 21.92 14.49 1.40
CA VAL A 96 22.38 15.56 0.54
C VAL A 96 23.81 15.90 0.93
N GLN A 97 24.74 15.88 -0.03
CA GLN A 97 26.11 16.34 0.20
C GLN A 97 26.19 17.85 0.04
N LYS A 98 26.65 18.50 1.10
CA LYS A 98 26.90 19.93 1.09
C LYS A 98 28.40 20.18 1.02
N ASN A 99 28.85 20.81 -0.05
CA ASN A 99 30.24 21.19 -0.22
C ASN A 99 30.46 22.60 0.32
N ASN A 100 31.36 22.74 1.30
CA ASN A 100 31.79 24.01 1.82
C ASN A 100 33.23 24.29 1.42
N THR A 101 33.48 25.44 0.81
CA THR A 101 34.83 25.90 0.46
C THR A 101 35.23 27.00 1.40
N ASP A 102 36.36 26.85 2.09
CA ASP A 102 36.88 27.89 2.98
C ASP A 102 37.64 28.99 2.21
N GLU A 103 38.08 30.06 2.93
CA GLU A 103 38.83 31.19 2.34
C GLU A 103 40.19 30.77 1.76
N ASN A 104 40.72 29.64 2.18
CA ASN A 104 41.99 29.08 1.71
C ASN A 104 41.82 28.12 0.48
N GLY A 105 40.60 27.97 -0.03
CA GLY A 105 40.28 27.09 -1.13
C GLY A 105 40.15 25.62 -0.78
N ASN A 106 40.10 25.26 0.51
CA ASN A 106 39.86 23.90 0.95
C ASN A 106 38.37 23.58 0.91
N THR A 107 38.02 22.49 0.21
CA THR A 107 36.63 22.04 0.11
C THR A 107 36.39 20.90 1.08
N SER A 108 35.40 21.07 1.96
CA SER A 108 34.90 20.02 2.85
C SER A 108 33.50 19.57 2.41
N SER A 109 33.25 18.27 2.47
CA SER A 109 31.95 17.69 2.14
C SER A 109 31.25 17.24 3.41
N GLU A 110 30.03 17.70 3.63
CA GLU A 110 29.20 17.30 4.74
C GLU A 110 27.94 16.61 4.22
N SER A 111 27.62 15.45 4.80
CA SER A 111 26.42 14.70 4.47
C SER A 111 25.29 15.07 5.42
N VAL A 112 24.19 15.58 4.88
CA VAL A 112 22.98 15.94 5.63
C VAL A 112 21.85 15.01 5.22
N SER A 113 21.19 14.39 6.20
CA SER A 113 20.01 13.55 5.96
C SER A 113 18.76 14.40 6.04
N VAL A 114 17.96 14.39 4.99
CA VAL A 114 16.67 15.09 4.90
C VAL A 114 15.54 14.08 4.85
N ALA A 115 14.53 14.25 5.72
CA ALA A 115 13.32 13.42 5.67
C ALA A 115 12.50 13.79 4.42
N LEU A 116 12.10 12.78 3.66
CA LEU A 116 11.21 12.94 2.53
C LEU A 116 9.76 12.79 3.00
N ASP A 117 8.97 13.84 2.85
CA ASP A 117 7.53 13.77 3.05
C ASP A 117 6.87 13.12 1.83
N ARG A 118 6.04 12.15 2.10
CA ARG A 118 5.18 11.52 1.11
C ARG A 118 3.71 11.70 1.46
#